data_822b4e58c49e07924433f8843bcd80e9
#
_entry.id   822b4e58c49e07924433f8843bcd80e9
#
_cell.length_a   1.000
_cell.length_b   1.000
_cell.length_c   1.000
_cell.angle_alpha   90.00
_cell.angle_beta   90.00
_cell.angle_gamma   90.00
#
_symmetry.space_group_name_H-M   'P 1'
#
loop_
_entity.id
_entity.type
_entity.pdbx_description
1 polymer ?
#
loop_
_entity_poly.entity_id
_entity_poly.type
_entity_poly.pdbx_seq_one_letter_code
_entity_poly.pdbx_strand_id
1 'polypeptide(L)'
;MSYKQASSETIKEQVRRHYAERIQSGSCCGSPSGCGGDAVPTEIALYGEEVIAALPSGVVTTSFGCGNPVALASLREGEIVLDLGSGGGLDALLAAQRVGVGGYVYGVDMTDNMLAVARRNAEKAGVANVEFLKGDIENIPLPANVIDVIISNCVINLTPDKSQALHEAFRVLKPGGRLAVSDIVIDGDLKGFPVTEEQIRAALDWTGCIAGALTIDEYRALLIEAGFTDIAITVQHRYTINDVGAMLAGVPGGLNVLPSEVVQGLVGCFTSSTITARKPGE
;
A
#
# COMPACT_ATOMS: atom_id res chain seq x y z
N MET A 1 -4.59 25.35 5.50
CA MET A 1 -3.13 25.31 5.68
C MET A 1 -2.56 24.67 4.44
N SER A 2 -1.55 25.27 3.82
CA SER A 2 -0.94 24.74 2.59
C SER A 2 -0.24 23.41 2.89
N TYR A 3 -0.43 22.43 2.02
CA TYR A 3 0.12 21.09 2.05
C TYR A 3 1.66 21.01 2.30
N LYS A 4 2.41 22.00 1.87
CA LYS A 4 3.87 22.12 2.09
C LYS A 4 4.29 22.49 3.52
N GLN A 5 3.36 22.69 4.47
CA GLN A 5 3.67 23.18 5.82
C GLN A 5 3.36 22.17 6.95
N ALA A 6 2.78 21.01 6.66
CA ALA A 6 2.64 19.98 7.68
C ALA A 6 4.01 19.33 7.96
N SER A 7 4.39 19.20 9.23
CA SER A 7 5.61 18.45 9.57
C SER A 7 5.42 16.97 9.25
N SER A 8 6.52 16.27 8.97
CA SER A 8 6.54 14.81 8.75
C SER A 8 5.78 14.06 9.85
N GLU A 9 5.98 14.44 11.11
CA GLU A 9 5.29 13.85 12.26
C GLU A 9 3.77 14.11 12.23
N THR A 10 3.33 15.29 11.78
CA THR A 10 1.90 15.61 11.65
C THR A 10 1.23 14.71 10.61
N ILE A 11 1.90 14.43 9.49
CA ILE A 11 1.40 13.54 8.44
C ILE A 11 1.28 12.12 8.98
N LYS A 12 2.33 11.60 9.61
CA LYS A 12 2.33 10.25 10.20
C LYS A 12 1.21 10.08 11.24
N GLU A 13 0.98 11.11 12.08
CA GLU A 13 -0.09 11.05 13.08
C GLU A 13 -1.49 11.05 12.44
N GLN A 14 -1.70 11.82 11.39
CA GLN A 14 -2.97 11.82 10.63
C GLN A 14 -3.22 10.44 10.00
N VAL A 15 -2.23 9.86 9.34
CA VAL A 15 -2.30 8.51 8.77
C VAL A 15 -2.58 7.48 9.85
N ARG A 16 -1.82 7.50 10.96
CA ARG A 16 -1.99 6.58 12.09
C ARG A 16 -3.42 6.62 12.64
N ARG A 17 -3.95 7.81 12.91
CA ARG A 17 -5.30 7.98 13.43
C ARG A 17 -6.36 7.47 12.46
N HIS A 18 -6.24 7.84 11.18
CA HIS A 18 -7.20 7.44 10.15
C HIS A 18 -7.32 5.91 10.03
N TYR A 19 -6.20 5.20 9.95
CA TYR A 19 -6.20 3.74 9.83
C TYR A 19 -6.58 3.04 11.14
N ALA A 20 -6.24 3.61 12.31
CA ALA A 20 -6.68 3.08 13.60
C ALA A 20 -8.21 3.13 13.78
N GLU A 21 -8.86 4.19 13.31
CA GLU A 21 -10.32 4.33 13.33
C GLU A 21 -10.99 3.35 12.35
N ARG A 22 -10.44 3.22 11.14
CA ARG A 22 -10.98 2.35 10.09
C ARG A 22 -10.98 0.87 10.46
N ILE A 23 -9.88 0.36 11.02
CA ILE A 23 -9.80 -1.05 11.39
C ILE A 23 -10.76 -1.41 12.52
N GLN A 24 -11.13 -0.45 13.37
CA GLN A 24 -12.12 -0.66 14.45
C GLN A 24 -13.55 -0.65 13.93
N SER A 25 -13.85 0.17 12.93
CA SER A 25 -15.20 0.27 12.35
C SER A 25 -15.55 -0.86 11.40
N GLY A 26 -14.58 -1.68 10.97
CA GLY A 26 -14.78 -2.73 9.97
C GLY A 26 -15.18 -2.21 8.60
N SER A 27 -15.01 -0.91 8.34
CA SER A 27 -15.43 -0.24 7.11
C SER A 27 -14.32 -0.23 6.08
N CYS A 28 -14.51 -0.92 4.98
CA CYS A 28 -13.75 -0.72 3.75
C CYS A 28 -14.18 0.59 3.10
N CYS A 29 -13.22 1.41 2.67
CA CYS A 29 -13.43 2.60 1.83
C CYS A 29 -14.65 3.50 2.16
N GLY A 30 -14.44 4.44 3.05
CA GLY A 30 -14.96 5.81 2.96
C GLY A 30 -16.45 6.10 3.02
N SER A 31 -17.37 5.18 3.36
CA SER A 31 -18.78 5.59 3.57
C SER A 31 -19.49 4.73 4.61
N PRO A 32 -20.13 5.34 5.63
CA PRO A 32 -21.00 4.64 6.59
C PRO A 32 -22.35 4.20 5.98
N SER A 33 -22.61 4.52 4.74
CA SER A 33 -23.90 4.27 4.10
C SER A 33 -23.71 3.80 2.66
N GLY A 34 -23.27 2.53 2.48
CA GLY A 34 -23.49 2.01 1.16
C GLY A 34 -22.48 1.11 0.52
N CYS A 35 -22.25 -0.05 1.08
CA CYS A 35 -22.19 -1.23 0.23
C CYS A 35 -23.63 -1.68 -0.01
N GLY A 36 -24.40 -0.84 -0.67
CA GLY A 36 -25.72 -1.16 -1.18
C GLY A 36 -25.59 -1.68 -2.59
N GLY A 37 -25.81 -2.97 -2.78
CA GLY A 37 -25.88 -3.68 -4.08
C GLY A 37 -24.58 -4.38 -4.44
N ASP A 38 -24.65 -5.63 -4.75
CA ASP A 38 -23.78 -6.61 -5.46
C ASP A 38 -22.27 -6.31 -5.72
N ALA A 39 -21.66 -5.36 -4.99
CA ALA A 39 -20.24 -5.04 -5.12
C ALA A 39 -19.40 -6.12 -4.42
N VAL A 40 -18.53 -6.75 -5.18
CA VAL A 40 -17.54 -7.71 -4.66
C VAL A 40 -16.63 -6.99 -3.65
N PRO A 41 -16.44 -7.53 -2.43
CA PRO A 41 -15.49 -6.95 -1.48
C PRO A 41 -14.09 -6.76 -2.08
N THR A 42 -13.41 -5.68 -1.70
CA THR A 42 -12.10 -5.32 -2.27
C THR A 42 -11.09 -6.47 -2.16
N GLU A 43 -11.05 -7.15 -1.03
CA GLU A 43 -10.17 -8.29 -0.79
C GLU A 43 -10.46 -9.47 -1.73
N ILE A 44 -11.73 -9.75 -2.04
CA ILE A 44 -12.10 -10.80 -3.00
C ILE A 44 -11.68 -10.39 -4.41
N ALA A 45 -11.87 -9.11 -4.76
CA ALA A 45 -11.45 -8.60 -6.07
C ALA A 45 -9.93 -8.66 -6.28
N LEU A 46 -9.14 -8.43 -5.21
CA LEU A 46 -7.68 -8.40 -5.27
C LEU A 46 -7.02 -9.79 -5.16
N TYR A 47 -7.54 -10.65 -4.28
CA TYR A 47 -6.90 -11.93 -3.92
C TYR A 47 -7.64 -13.15 -4.48
N GLY A 48 -8.89 -12.99 -4.90
CA GLY A 48 -9.78 -14.07 -5.34
C GLY A 48 -10.56 -14.70 -4.19
N GLU A 49 -11.78 -15.14 -4.50
CA GLU A 49 -12.71 -15.72 -3.53
C GLU A 49 -12.14 -16.98 -2.87
N GLU A 50 -11.49 -17.85 -3.63
CA GLU A 50 -10.91 -19.11 -3.12
C GLU A 50 -9.83 -18.85 -2.07
N VAL A 51 -8.97 -17.85 -2.27
CA VAL A 51 -7.89 -17.48 -1.35
C VAL A 51 -8.45 -16.92 -0.04
N ILE A 52 -9.45 -16.05 -0.15
CA ILE A 52 -10.09 -15.46 1.04
C ILE A 52 -10.94 -16.49 1.78
N ALA A 53 -11.68 -17.36 1.07
CA ALA A 53 -12.48 -18.42 1.67
C ALA A 53 -11.63 -19.52 2.35
N ALA A 54 -10.38 -19.70 1.93
CA ALA A 54 -9.45 -20.63 2.58
C ALA A 54 -8.93 -20.13 3.94
N LEU A 55 -9.10 -18.85 4.26
CA LEU A 55 -8.75 -18.32 5.56
C LEU A 55 -9.78 -18.77 6.62
N PRO A 56 -9.34 -19.08 7.85
CA PRO A 56 -10.25 -19.47 8.93
C PRO A 56 -11.31 -18.40 9.22
N SER A 57 -12.50 -18.86 9.63
CA SER A 57 -13.59 -17.96 10.01
C SER A 57 -13.17 -17.03 11.14
N GLY A 58 -13.48 -15.74 10.98
CA GLY A 58 -13.16 -14.69 11.96
C GLY A 58 -11.77 -14.07 11.82
N VAL A 59 -10.99 -14.44 10.79
CA VAL A 59 -9.85 -13.64 10.34
C VAL A 59 -10.41 -12.36 9.71
N VAL A 60 -9.90 -11.19 10.15
CA VAL A 60 -10.28 -9.90 9.58
C VAL A 60 -9.50 -9.73 8.27
N THR A 61 -10.20 -9.80 7.15
CA THR A 61 -9.60 -9.73 5.80
C THR A 61 -9.61 -8.34 5.20
N THR A 62 -10.10 -7.32 5.92
CA THR A 62 -10.18 -5.94 5.42
C THR A 62 -8.83 -5.50 4.86
N SER A 63 -8.79 -5.26 3.56
CA SER A 63 -7.61 -4.74 2.85
C SER A 63 -7.85 -3.28 2.46
N PHE A 64 -6.84 -2.46 2.68
CA PHE A 64 -6.79 -1.06 2.23
C PHE A 64 -5.84 -0.89 1.04
N GLY A 65 -5.37 -2.01 0.49
CA GLY A 65 -4.43 -2.05 -0.63
C GLY A 65 -5.10 -1.82 -1.99
N CYS A 66 -4.26 -1.67 -3.00
CA CYS A 66 -4.67 -1.47 -4.39
C CYS A 66 -4.20 -2.60 -5.33
N GLY A 67 -3.65 -3.69 -4.79
CA GLY A 67 -3.17 -4.83 -5.57
C GLY A 67 -2.88 -6.07 -4.72
N ASN A 68 -2.22 -7.05 -5.34
CA ASN A 68 -1.81 -8.30 -4.70
C ASN A 68 -0.28 -8.46 -4.78
N PRO A 69 0.47 -7.89 -3.82
CA PRO A 69 1.93 -7.96 -3.84
C PRO A 69 2.47 -9.38 -3.58
N VAL A 70 1.70 -10.23 -2.90
CA VAL A 70 2.07 -11.64 -2.65
C VAL A 70 2.15 -12.43 -3.96
N ALA A 71 1.18 -12.24 -4.85
CA ALA A 71 1.22 -12.86 -6.18
C ALA A 71 2.35 -12.27 -7.04
N LEU A 72 2.55 -10.94 -6.99
CA LEU A 72 3.61 -10.24 -7.71
C LEU A 72 5.00 -10.71 -7.28
N ALA A 73 5.22 -10.94 -5.99
CA ALA A 73 6.53 -11.27 -5.42
C ALA A 73 7.03 -12.67 -5.83
N SER A 74 6.17 -13.55 -6.34
CA SER A 74 6.53 -14.94 -6.71
C SER A 74 7.31 -15.64 -5.58
N LEU A 75 6.72 -15.66 -4.38
CA LEU A 75 7.34 -16.19 -3.15
C LEU A 75 7.69 -17.68 -3.30
N ARG A 76 8.81 -18.09 -2.70
CA ARG A 76 9.34 -19.47 -2.70
C ARG A 76 9.39 -20.00 -1.27
N GLU A 77 9.33 -21.32 -1.13
CA GLU A 77 9.53 -21.96 0.16
C GLU A 77 10.91 -21.61 0.78
N GLY A 78 10.90 -21.36 2.08
CA GLY A 78 12.11 -21.04 2.84
C GLY A 78 12.54 -19.58 2.79
N GLU A 79 11.89 -18.72 2.02
CA GLU A 79 12.25 -17.29 1.96
C GLU A 79 11.83 -16.54 3.24
N ILE A 80 12.63 -15.54 3.59
CA ILE A 80 12.31 -14.55 4.65
C ILE A 80 11.70 -13.32 3.98
N VAL A 81 10.45 -13.03 4.33
CA VAL A 81 9.65 -11.96 3.73
C VAL A 81 9.45 -10.83 4.73
N LEU A 82 9.45 -9.60 4.26
CA LEU A 82 9.02 -8.42 5.01
C LEU A 82 7.83 -7.77 4.32
N ASP A 83 6.74 -7.60 5.06
CA ASP A 83 5.55 -6.84 4.65
C ASP A 83 5.61 -5.43 5.26
N LEU A 84 5.80 -4.41 4.41
CA LEU A 84 5.86 -3.01 4.82
C LEU A 84 4.45 -2.43 4.94
N GLY A 85 4.10 -1.96 6.14
CA GLY A 85 2.77 -1.48 6.47
C GLY A 85 1.75 -2.61 6.47
N SER A 86 2.04 -3.68 7.21
CA SER A 86 1.27 -4.93 7.19
C SER A 86 -0.19 -4.81 7.61
N GLY A 87 -0.60 -3.66 8.21
CA GLY A 87 -1.97 -3.43 8.62
C GLY A 87 -2.55 -4.56 9.47
N GLY A 88 -3.71 -5.09 9.09
CA GLY A 88 -4.35 -6.25 9.73
C GLY A 88 -3.67 -7.60 9.46
N GLY A 89 -2.58 -7.63 8.69
CA GLY A 89 -1.73 -8.79 8.49
C GLY A 89 -2.14 -9.71 7.34
N LEU A 90 -3.08 -9.33 6.47
CA LEU A 90 -3.57 -10.20 5.41
C LEU A 90 -2.46 -10.64 4.46
N ASP A 91 -1.69 -9.70 3.90
CA ASP A 91 -0.58 -10.00 2.98
C ASP A 91 0.51 -10.83 3.68
N ALA A 92 0.85 -10.49 4.93
CA ALA A 92 1.82 -11.25 5.73
C ALA A 92 1.37 -12.70 5.98
N LEU A 93 0.09 -12.95 6.28
CA LEU A 93 -0.44 -14.30 6.47
C LEU A 93 -0.44 -15.12 5.18
N LEU A 94 -0.84 -14.51 4.06
CA LEU A 94 -0.78 -15.16 2.75
C LEU A 94 0.67 -15.46 2.34
N ALA A 95 1.59 -14.55 2.63
CA ALA A 95 3.02 -14.76 2.41
C ALA A 95 3.56 -15.92 3.28
N ALA A 96 3.18 -15.99 4.56
CA ALA A 96 3.60 -17.05 5.47
C ALA A 96 3.17 -18.45 5.00
N GLN A 97 1.96 -18.56 4.44
CA GLN A 97 1.50 -19.80 3.80
C GLN A 97 2.34 -20.17 2.58
N ARG A 98 2.74 -19.19 1.77
CA ARG A 98 3.53 -19.41 0.55
C ARG A 98 4.97 -19.83 0.83
N VAL A 99 5.60 -19.23 1.83
CA VAL A 99 6.99 -19.57 2.18
C VAL A 99 7.10 -20.85 3.02
N GLY A 100 5.99 -21.33 3.57
CA GLY A 100 5.92 -22.59 4.31
C GLY A 100 6.71 -22.58 5.61
N VAL A 101 6.82 -23.74 6.24
CA VAL A 101 7.45 -23.91 7.57
C VAL A 101 8.96 -23.63 7.59
N GLY A 102 9.61 -23.65 6.44
CA GLY A 102 11.03 -23.31 6.30
C GLY A 102 11.30 -21.83 6.12
N GLY A 103 10.26 -21.03 5.83
CA GLY A 103 10.33 -19.58 5.65
C GLY A 103 9.78 -18.81 6.85
N TYR A 104 9.96 -17.51 6.81
CA TYR A 104 9.50 -16.61 7.89
C TYR A 104 9.01 -15.28 7.35
N VAL A 105 8.01 -14.68 8.00
CA VAL A 105 7.47 -13.39 7.58
C VAL A 105 7.52 -12.38 8.73
N TYR A 106 8.04 -11.21 8.44
CA TYR A 106 7.92 -10.04 9.31
C TYR A 106 6.87 -9.09 8.73
N GLY A 107 5.95 -8.61 9.57
CA GLY A 107 5.05 -7.51 9.22
C GLY A 107 5.42 -6.29 10.05
N VAL A 108 5.67 -5.16 9.41
CA VAL A 108 5.96 -3.89 10.10
C VAL A 108 4.79 -2.93 9.94
N ASP A 109 4.29 -2.39 11.05
CA ASP A 109 3.27 -1.32 11.04
C ASP A 109 3.50 -0.34 12.20
N MET A 110 3.17 0.93 11.99
CA MET A 110 3.31 1.97 13.01
C MET A 110 2.11 2.04 13.97
N THR A 111 1.02 1.33 13.66
CA THR A 111 -0.29 1.46 14.31
C THR A 111 -0.54 0.30 15.27
N ASP A 112 -0.62 0.56 16.57
CA ASP A 112 -0.84 -0.48 17.60
C ASP A 112 -2.14 -1.26 17.36
N ASN A 113 -3.21 -0.58 16.90
CA ASN A 113 -4.50 -1.22 16.64
C ASN A 113 -4.40 -2.22 15.47
N MET A 114 -3.66 -1.88 14.41
CA MET A 114 -3.38 -2.77 13.29
C MET A 114 -2.61 -4.00 13.74
N LEU A 115 -1.51 -3.81 14.46
CA LEU A 115 -0.69 -4.91 14.99
C LEU A 115 -1.50 -5.84 15.92
N ALA A 116 -2.40 -5.28 16.72
CA ALA A 116 -3.28 -6.08 17.58
C ALA A 116 -4.25 -6.95 16.77
N VAL A 117 -4.76 -6.43 15.64
CA VAL A 117 -5.59 -7.21 14.70
C VAL A 117 -4.74 -8.27 14.01
N ALA A 118 -3.59 -7.90 13.49
CA ALA A 118 -2.68 -8.81 12.77
C ALA A 118 -2.27 -10.01 13.63
N ARG A 119 -1.88 -9.78 14.89
CA ARG A 119 -1.53 -10.86 15.84
C ARG A 119 -2.71 -11.79 16.12
N ARG A 120 -3.91 -11.24 16.35
CA ARG A 120 -5.13 -12.06 16.52
C ARG A 120 -5.47 -12.85 15.25
N ASN A 121 -5.25 -12.28 14.08
CA ASN A 121 -5.46 -12.97 12.80
C ASN A 121 -4.48 -14.14 12.65
N ALA A 122 -3.19 -13.95 12.97
CA ALA A 122 -2.18 -15.01 12.94
C ALA A 122 -2.53 -16.16 13.91
N GLU A 123 -2.94 -15.82 15.13
CA GLU A 123 -3.36 -16.80 16.12
C GLU A 123 -4.58 -17.61 15.63
N LYS A 124 -5.62 -16.93 15.12
CA LYS A 124 -6.81 -17.60 14.58
C LYS A 124 -6.49 -18.46 13.35
N ALA A 125 -5.57 -18.00 12.50
CA ALA A 125 -5.14 -18.73 11.32
C ALA A 125 -4.18 -19.91 11.67
N GLY A 126 -3.69 -19.99 12.90
CA GLY A 126 -2.71 -21.00 13.31
C GLY A 126 -1.35 -20.84 12.61
N VAL A 127 -1.03 -19.63 12.15
CA VAL A 127 0.22 -19.32 11.45
C VAL A 127 1.30 -18.98 12.48
N ALA A 128 2.33 -19.81 12.57
CA ALA A 128 3.39 -19.68 13.57
C ALA A 128 4.69 -19.05 13.02
N ASN A 129 4.83 -18.97 11.70
CA ASN A 129 6.01 -18.41 11.03
C ASN A 129 5.83 -16.97 10.60
N VAL A 130 5.15 -16.17 11.43
CA VAL A 130 4.95 -14.73 11.22
C VAL A 130 5.16 -13.96 12.51
N GLU A 131 5.79 -12.79 12.42
CA GLU A 131 5.97 -11.85 13.54
C GLU A 131 5.59 -10.43 13.12
N PHE A 132 4.83 -9.74 13.97
CA PHE A 132 4.41 -8.36 13.75
C PHE A 132 5.16 -7.40 14.66
N LEU A 133 5.95 -6.52 14.03
CA LEU A 133 6.84 -5.56 14.67
C LEU A 133 6.23 -4.15 14.60
N LYS A 134 6.28 -3.44 15.73
CA LYS A 134 5.98 -2.01 15.72
C LYS A 134 7.18 -1.25 15.17
N GLY A 135 6.98 -0.53 14.09
CA GLY A 135 8.03 0.25 13.45
C GLY A 135 7.51 1.18 12.39
N ASP A 136 8.39 2.06 11.95
CA ASP A 136 8.18 2.97 10.84
C ASP A 136 8.95 2.44 9.62
N ILE A 137 8.37 2.53 8.43
CA ILE A 137 9.04 2.07 7.20
C ILE A 137 10.25 2.95 6.84
N GLU A 138 10.34 4.16 7.38
CA GLU A 138 11.52 5.04 7.29
C GLU A 138 12.64 4.65 8.27
N ASN A 139 12.36 3.72 9.22
CA ASN A 139 13.32 3.20 10.19
C ASN A 139 12.92 1.77 10.59
N ILE A 140 13.16 0.82 9.69
CA ILE A 140 12.73 -0.58 9.83
C ILE A 140 13.49 -1.25 10.98
N PRO A 141 12.78 -1.85 11.98
CA PRO A 141 13.39 -2.43 13.18
C PRO A 141 14.01 -3.82 12.91
N LEU A 142 14.74 -3.96 11.80
CA LEU A 142 15.43 -5.17 11.41
C LEU A 142 16.88 -4.87 11.01
N PRO A 143 17.81 -5.84 11.19
CA PRO A 143 19.19 -5.69 10.71
C PRO A 143 19.29 -5.58 9.20
N ALA A 144 20.42 -5.10 8.69
CA ALA A 144 20.73 -5.11 7.27
C ALA A 144 20.90 -6.54 6.73
N ASN A 145 20.53 -6.75 5.47
CA ASN A 145 20.81 -7.99 4.71
C ASN A 145 20.20 -9.27 5.34
N VAL A 146 18.99 -9.18 5.88
CA VAL A 146 18.29 -10.35 6.48
C VAL A 146 17.05 -10.79 5.72
N ILE A 147 16.52 -9.96 4.81
CA ILE A 147 15.27 -10.18 4.08
C ILE A 147 15.55 -10.65 2.66
N ASP A 148 14.88 -11.71 2.20
CA ASP A 148 14.95 -12.18 0.81
C ASP A 148 14.00 -11.41 -0.08
N VAL A 149 12.80 -11.10 0.43
CA VAL A 149 11.73 -10.45 -0.34
C VAL A 149 11.03 -9.39 0.50
N ILE A 150 10.84 -8.21 -0.05
CA ILE A 150 9.94 -7.20 0.52
C ILE A 150 8.66 -7.16 -0.31
N ILE A 151 7.52 -7.16 0.36
CA ILE A 151 6.20 -6.85 -0.20
C ILE A 151 5.65 -5.59 0.44
N SER A 152 4.79 -4.86 -0.28
CA SER A 152 4.08 -3.70 0.25
C SER A 152 2.81 -3.43 -0.57
N ASN A 153 1.77 -2.94 0.08
CA ASN A 153 0.48 -2.67 -0.56
C ASN A 153 -0.04 -1.28 -0.16
N CYS A 154 0.12 -0.29 -1.05
CA CYS A 154 -0.34 1.10 -0.89
C CYS A 154 0.22 1.84 0.36
N VAL A 155 1.45 1.55 0.79
CA VAL A 155 2.01 2.15 2.00
C VAL A 155 3.08 3.19 1.69
N ILE A 156 3.90 3.00 0.64
CA ILE A 156 4.99 3.92 0.32
C ILE A 156 4.44 5.31 0.01
N ASN A 157 3.27 5.41 -0.61
CA ASN A 157 2.62 6.69 -0.85
C ASN A 157 2.23 7.44 0.42
N LEU A 158 2.00 6.74 1.53
CA LEU A 158 1.59 7.34 2.81
C LEU A 158 2.75 7.89 3.63
N THR A 159 3.99 7.47 3.35
CA THR A 159 5.14 8.01 4.07
C THR A 159 5.54 9.40 3.57
N PRO A 160 5.87 10.35 4.47
CA PRO A 160 6.37 11.66 4.09
C PRO A 160 7.77 11.61 3.45
N ASP A 161 8.64 10.69 3.87
CA ASP A 161 9.99 10.51 3.31
C ASP A 161 10.11 9.18 2.57
N LYS A 162 9.68 9.17 1.31
CA LYS A 162 9.71 7.99 0.44
C LYS A 162 11.14 7.56 0.09
N SER A 163 12.07 8.52 -0.03
CA SER A 163 13.49 8.22 -0.28
C SER A 163 14.06 7.41 0.88
N GLN A 164 13.85 7.87 2.13
CA GLN A 164 14.31 7.16 3.31
C GLN A 164 13.67 5.77 3.44
N ALA A 165 12.36 5.63 3.17
CA ALA A 165 11.69 4.34 3.22
C ALA A 165 12.28 3.33 2.21
N LEU A 166 12.61 3.78 0.99
CA LEU A 166 13.24 2.94 -0.02
C LEU A 166 14.71 2.60 0.31
N HIS A 167 15.46 3.52 0.93
CA HIS A 167 16.80 3.23 1.44
C HIS A 167 16.77 2.19 2.57
N GLU A 168 15.80 2.26 3.48
CA GLU A 168 15.62 1.27 4.54
C GLU A 168 15.21 -0.09 3.97
N ALA A 169 14.30 -0.12 2.98
CA ALA A 169 13.97 -1.33 2.24
C ALA A 169 15.21 -1.97 1.59
N PHE A 170 16.03 -1.15 0.93
CA PHE A 170 17.30 -1.61 0.36
C PHE A 170 18.28 -2.12 1.42
N ARG A 171 18.38 -1.43 2.55
CA ARG A 171 19.26 -1.82 3.65
C ARG A 171 18.96 -3.22 4.18
N VAL A 172 17.68 -3.51 4.44
CA VAL A 172 17.28 -4.79 5.05
C VAL A 172 17.28 -5.96 4.08
N LEU A 173 17.16 -5.71 2.76
CA LEU A 173 17.26 -6.74 1.74
C LEU A 173 18.67 -7.33 1.68
N LYS A 174 18.76 -8.66 1.53
CA LYS A 174 19.98 -9.37 1.17
C LYS A 174 20.45 -8.96 -0.24
N PRO A 175 21.76 -9.05 -0.56
CA PRO A 175 22.22 -9.03 -1.94
C PRO A 175 21.44 -10.07 -2.78
N GLY A 176 20.96 -9.67 -3.96
CA GLY A 176 20.09 -10.49 -4.82
C GLY A 176 18.62 -10.54 -4.40
N GLY A 177 18.26 -9.97 -3.26
CA GLY A 177 16.88 -9.86 -2.79
C GLY A 177 16.01 -8.97 -3.68
N ARG A 178 14.70 -9.08 -3.54
CA ARG A 178 13.74 -8.36 -4.40
C ARG A 178 12.68 -7.59 -3.63
N LEU A 179 12.22 -6.52 -4.25
CA LEU A 179 11.09 -5.69 -3.84
C LEU A 179 9.91 -5.96 -4.76
N ALA A 180 8.71 -6.10 -4.21
CA ALA A 180 7.46 -6.25 -4.94
C ALA A 180 6.36 -5.41 -4.27
N VAL A 181 5.99 -4.30 -4.88
CA VAL A 181 5.04 -3.32 -4.36
C VAL A 181 3.84 -3.23 -5.29
N SER A 182 2.65 -3.14 -4.70
CA SER A 182 1.45 -2.65 -5.37
C SER A 182 1.15 -1.26 -4.83
N ASP A 183 1.13 -0.24 -5.69
CA ASP A 183 0.90 1.15 -5.25
C ASP A 183 0.16 1.96 -6.31
N ILE A 184 -0.41 3.08 -5.91
CA ILE A 184 -0.99 4.05 -6.85
C ILE A 184 0.15 4.89 -7.42
N VAL A 185 0.19 4.97 -8.76
CA VAL A 185 1.21 5.72 -9.49
C VAL A 185 0.54 6.65 -10.48
N ILE A 186 1.13 7.82 -10.70
CA ILE A 186 0.70 8.77 -11.72
C ILE A 186 1.36 8.40 -13.04
N ASP A 187 0.53 8.01 -14.02
CA ASP A 187 0.92 7.72 -15.40
C ASP A 187 0.23 8.74 -16.31
N GLY A 188 0.83 9.89 -16.44
CA GLY A 188 0.33 11.02 -17.23
C GLY A 188 0.88 12.35 -16.75
N ASP A 189 0.53 13.43 -17.49
CA ASP A 189 0.92 14.80 -17.16
C ASP A 189 -0.23 15.53 -16.45
N LEU A 190 -0.06 15.84 -15.19
CA LEU A 190 -1.03 16.60 -14.40
C LEU A 190 -1.03 18.11 -14.76
N LYS A 191 -0.02 18.63 -15.46
CA LYS A 191 0.12 20.05 -15.82
C LYS A 191 -0.85 20.49 -16.93
N GLY A 192 -1.42 19.54 -17.66
CA GLY A 192 -2.36 19.79 -18.74
C GLY A 192 -3.79 20.15 -18.27
N PHE A 193 -4.08 20.04 -16.97
CA PHE A 193 -5.42 20.28 -16.43
C PHE A 193 -5.59 21.70 -15.89
N PRO A 194 -6.84 22.26 -15.87
CA PRO A 194 -7.13 23.61 -15.39
C PRO A 194 -7.09 23.74 -13.85
N VAL A 195 -6.45 22.79 -13.19
CA VAL A 195 -6.22 22.72 -11.74
C VAL A 195 -4.75 22.45 -11.48
N THR A 196 -4.21 23.04 -10.42
CA THR A 196 -2.82 22.80 -10.05
C THR A 196 -2.67 21.44 -9.36
N GLU A 197 -1.48 20.85 -9.46
CA GLU A 197 -1.16 19.62 -8.73
C GLU A 197 -1.40 19.76 -7.21
N GLU A 198 -1.13 20.94 -6.63
CA GLU A 198 -1.40 21.24 -5.23
C GLU A 198 -2.91 21.18 -4.92
N GLN A 199 -3.75 21.71 -5.82
CA GLN A 199 -5.22 21.64 -5.67
C GLN A 199 -5.72 20.19 -5.79
N ILE A 200 -5.15 19.41 -6.70
CA ILE A 200 -5.48 17.99 -6.86
C ILE A 200 -5.13 17.23 -5.57
N ARG A 201 -3.90 17.38 -5.08
CA ARG A 201 -3.43 16.72 -3.87
C ARG A 201 -4.19 17.17 -2.62
N ALA A 202 -4.58 18.44 -2.52
CA ALA A 202 -5.38 18.96 -1.42
C ALA A 202 -6.85 18.47 -1.47
N ALA A 203 -7.38 18.21 -2.65
CA ALA A 203 -8.72 17.65 -2.83
C ALA A 203 -8.77 16.14 -2.53
N LEU A 204 -7.66 15.46 -2.70
CA LEU A 204 -7.50 14.04 -2.42
C LEU A 204 -6.87 13.93 -1.01
N ASP A 205 -7.69 13.67 0.00
CA ASP A 205 -7.24 13.61 1.40
C ASP A 205 -5.96 12.77 1.54
N TRP A 206 -4.94 13.27 2.28
CA TRP A 206 -3.66 12.60 2.52
C TRP A 206 -3.80 11.20 3.14
N THR A 207 -4.91 10.93 3.75
CA THR A 207 -5.24 9.61 4.28
C THR A 207 -5.49 8.56 3.19
N GLY A 208 -5.57 8.99 1.93
CA GLY A 208 -5.64 8.13 0.76
C GLY A 208 -4.30 8.05 0.00
N CYS A 209 -3.95 6.87 -0.51
CA CYS A 209 -2.72 6.61 -1.27
C CYS A 209 -2.54 7.52 -2.50
N ILE A 210 -3.62 8.18 -2.94
CA ILE A 210 -3.62 9.04 -4.15
C ILE A 210 -2.87 10.35 -3.91
N ALA A 211 -3.05 10.98 -2.74
CA ALA A 211 -2.45 12.29 -2.46
C ALA A 211 -0.92 12.26 -2.42
N GLY A 212 -0.35 11.15 -2.01
CA GLY A 212 1.11 10.92 -1.98
C GLY A 212 1.66 10.20 -3.20
N ALA A 213 0.83 9.90 -4.21
CA ALA A 213 1.26 9.16 -5.38
C ALA A 213 2.43 9.86 -6.12
N LEU A 214 3.41 9.08 -6.52
CA LEU A 214 4.54 9.49 -7.35
C LEU A 214 4.21 9.27 -8.82
N THR A 215 4.81 10.04 -9.69
CA THR A 215 4.88 9.70 -11.12
C THR A 215 5.76 8.46 -11.33
N ILE A 216 5.58 7.78 -12.46
CA ILE A 216 6.43 6.63 -12.85
C ILE A 216 7.92 7.02 -12.79
N ASP A 217 8.27 8.21 -13.30
CA ASP A 217 9.65 8.68 -13.36
C ASP A 217 10.21 9.00 -11.97
N GLU A 218 9.43 9.64 -11.09
CA GLU A 218 9.83 9.91 -9.69
C GLU A 218 10.04 8.61 -8.92
N TYR A 219 9.11 7.64 -9.05
CA TYR A 219 9.25 6.36 -8.38
C TYR A 219 10.51 5.62 -8.83
N ARG A 220 10.75 5.59 -10.15
CA ARG A 220 11.96 5.01 -10.75
C ARG A 220 13.22 5.69 -10.26
N ALA A 221 13.23 7.02 -10.22
CA ALA A 221 14.40 7.80 -9.76
C ALA A 221 14.75 7.49 -8.30
N LEU A 222 13.75 7.43 -7.41
CA LEU A 222 13.94 7.09 -6.00
C LEU A 222 14.47 5.66 -5.80
N LEU A 223 13.99 4.69 -6.60
CA LEU A 223 14.49 3.32 -6.56
C LEU A 223 15.96 3.24 -7.01
N ILE A 224 16.33 3.97 -8.07
CA ILE A 224 17.72 4.05 -8.54
C ILE A 224 18.59 4.71 -7.48
N GLU A 225 18.14 5.81 -6.88
CA GLU A 225 18.86 6.53 -5.81
C GLU A 225 19.13 5.62 -4.60
N ALA A 226 18.16 4.78 -4.22
CA ALA A 226 18.33 3.80 -3.15
C ALA A 226 19.26 2.62 -3.51
N GLY A 227 19.64 2.46 -4.78
CA GLY A 227 20.57 1.44 -5.27
C GLY A 227 19.92 0.23 -5.94
N PHE A 228 18.61 0.24 -6.17
CA PHE A 228 17.91 -0.86 -6.83
C PHE A 228 18.22 -0.91 -8.34
N THR A 229 18.19 -2.13 -8.88
CA THR A 229 18.29 -2.46 -10.30
C THR A 229 17.08 -3.28 -10.76
N ASP A 230 17.03 -3.65 -12.05
CA ASP A 230 15.94 -4.46 -12.64
C ASP A 230 14.56 -3.88 -12.32
N ILE A 231 14.42 -2.56 -12.40
CA ILE A 231 13.22 -1.84 -12.03
C ILE A 231 12.17 -1.96 -13.13
N ALA A 232 11.02 -2.57 -12.80
CA ALA A 232 9.85 -2.59 -13.66
C ALA A 232 8.66 -1.95 -12.93
N ILE A 233 7.96 -1.04 -13.61
CA ILE A 233 6.72 -0.42 -13.15
C ILE A 233 5.68 -0.70 -14.23
N THR A 234 4.62 -1.45 -13.87
CA THR A 234 3.60 -1.91 -14.81
C THR A 234 2.23 -1.50 -14.33
N VAL A 235 1.51 -0.76 -15.16
CA VAL A 235 0.12 -0.38 -14.91
C VAL A 235 -0.77 -1.63 -14.97
N GLN A 236 -1.53 -1.87 -13.90
CA GLN A 236 -2.50 -2.96 -13.80
C GLN A 236 -3.92 -2.47 -14.08
N HIS A 237 -4.29 -1.33 -13.51
CA HIS A 237 -5.60 -0.74 -13.66
C HIS A 237 -5.47 0.79 -13.70
N ARG A 238 -6.19 1.40 -14.64
CA ARG A 238 -6.30 2.87 -14.76
C ARG A 238 -7.63 3.29 -14.18
N TYR A 239 -7.61 4.16 -13.17
CA TYR A 239 -8.83 4.57 -12.48
C TYR A 239 -9.78 5.34 -13.40
N THR A 240 -11.06 5.12 -13.18
CA THR A 240 -12.18 5.83 -13.83
C THR A 240 -12.96 6.65 -12.79
N ILE A 241 -13.84 7.53 -13.24
CA ILE A 241 -14.74 8.27 -12.34
C ILE A 241 -15.58 7.31 -11.49
N ASN A 242 -15.97 6.17 -12.02
CA ASN A 242 -16.75 5.18 -11.28
C ASN A 242 -15.96 4.56 -10.11
N ASP A 243 -14.65 4.37 -10.28
CA ASP A 243 -13.79 3.82 -9.23
C ASP A 243 -13.59 4.80 -8.07
N VAL A 244 -13.55 6.11 -8.36
CA VAL A 244 -13.26 7.15 -7.38
C VAL A 244 -14.47 8.01 -6.99
N GLY A 245 -15.62 7.79 -7.61
CA GLY A 245 -16.82 8.62 -7.43
C GLY A 245 -17.26 8.75 -5.98
N ALA A 246 -17.19 7.68 -5.19
CA ALA A 246 -17.49 7.69 -3.76
C ALA A 246 -16.47 8.50 -2.94
N MET A 247 -15.19 8.49 -3.35
CA MET A 247 -14.12 9.26 -2.72
C MET A 247 -14.27 10.76 -3.01
N LEU A 248 -14.66 11.10 -4.25
CA LEU A 248 -14.82 12.49 -4.69
C LEU A 248 -16.09 13.17 -4.11
N ALA A 249 -17.13 12.41 -3.77
CA ALA A 249 -18.38 12.93 -3.23
C ALA A 249 -18.23 13.61 -1.86
N GLY A 250 -17.19 13.28 -1.10
CA GLY A 250 -16.91 13.83 0.23
C GLY A 250 -16.02 15.08 0.26
N VAL A 251 -15.52 15.54 -0.90
CA VAL A 251 -14.55 16.64 -0.97
C VAL A 251 -15.27 18.00 -1.04
N PRO A 252 -15.19 18.86 0.00
CA PRO A 252 -15.78 20.21 -0.04
C PRO A 252 -15.14 21.05 -1.15
N GLY A 253 -15.94 21.56 -2.08
CA GLY A 253 -15.46 22.31 -3.25
C GLY A 253 -14.81 21.45 -4.33
N GLY A 254 -15.09 20.15 -4.31
CA GLY A 254 -14.45 19.13 -5.11
C GLY A 254 -14.52 19.32 -6.61
N LEU A 255 -13.97 18.37 -7.34
CA LEU A 255 -13.85 18.32 -8.81
C LEU A 255 -15.19 18.49 -9.55
N ASN A 256 -16.32 18.50 -8.81
CA ASN A 256 -17.69 18.72 -9.34
C ASN A 256 -17.91 20.06 -10.06
N VAL A 257 -16.99 21.01 -9.91
CA VAL A 257 -17.03 22.30 -10.65
C VAL A 257 -16.35 22.21 -12.00
N LEU A 258 -15.65 21.12 -12.28
CA LEU A 258 -14.96 20.88 -13.55
C LEU A 258 -15.86 20.10 -14.53
N PRO A 259 -15.70 20.31 -15.85
CA PRO A 259 -16.34 19.45 -16.84
C PRO A 259 -16.00 17.98 -16.63
N SER A 260 -16.99 17.10 -16.83
CA SER A 260 -16.85 15.65 -16.62
C SER A 260 -15.66 15.04 -17.39
N GLU A 261 -15.41 15.52 -18.62
CA GLU A 261 -14.28 15.08 -19.45
C GLU A 261 -12.92 15.42 -18.81
N VAL A 262 -12.83 16.60 -18.19
CA VAL A 262 -11.61 17.04 -17.47
C VAL A 262 -11.38 16.18 -16.25
N VAL A 263 -12.43 15.90 -15.47
CA VAL A 263 -12.36 15.02 -14.30
C VAL A 263 -11.98 13.61 -14.72
N GLN A 264 -12.56 13.09 -15.79
CA GLN A 264 -12.23 11.75 -16.29
C GLN A 264 -10.77 11.66 -16.76
N GLY A 265 -10.29 12.66 -17.49
CA GLY A 265 -8.88 12.73 -17.90
C GLY A 265 -7.94 12.78 -16.71
N LEU A 266 -8.25 13.61 -15.71
CA LEU A 266 -7.46 13.73 -14.48
C LEU A 266 -7.41 12.42 -13.68
N VAL A 267 -8.58 11.82 -13.44
CA VAL A 267 -8.67 10.54 -12.72
C VAL A 267 -7.92 9.44 -13.47
N GLY A 268 -7.99 9.45 -14.81
CA GLY A 268 -7.28 8.53 -15.68
C GLY A 268 -5.74 8.64 -15.63
N CYS A 269 -5.17 9.68 -15.05
CA CYS A 269 -3.73 9.75 -14.78
C CYS A 269 -3.31 8.88 -13.59
N PHE A 270 -4.23 8.51 -12.69
CA PHE A 270 -3.93 7.64 -11.57
C PHE A 270 -4.12 6.18 -11.95
N THR A 271 -3.17 5.35 -11.54
CA THR A 271 -3.17 3.92 -11.87
C THR A 271 -2.83 3.09 -10.64
N SER A 272 -3.47 1.93 -10.49
CA SER A 272 -2.91 0.86 -9.67
C SER A 272 -1.79 0.23 -10.47
N SER A 273 -0.59 0.20 -9.91
CA SER A 273 0.60 -0.28 -10.59
C SER A 273 1.37 -1.27 -9.75
N THR A 274 2.03 -2.22 -10.41
CA THR A 274 3.00 -3.11 -9.78
C THR A 274 4.40 -2.58 -10.02
N ILE A 275 5.17 -2.54 -8.95
CA ILE A 275 6.55 -2.08 -8.93
C ILE A 275 7.44 -3.23 -8.46
N THR A 276 8.38 -3.65 -9.27
CA THR A 276 9.39 -4.64 -8.90
C THR A 276 10.79 -4.07 -9.07
N ALA A 277 11.69 -4.46 -8.17
CA ALA A 277 13.09 -4.06 -8.23
C ALA A 277 13.98 -5.10 -7.53
N ARG A 278 15.28 -5.10 -7.77
CA ARG A 278 16.23 -5.99 -7.14
C ARG A 278 17.37 -5.22 -6.47
N LYS A 279 17.81 -5.72 -5.33
CA LYS A 279 19.11 -5.35 -4.79
C LYS A 279 20.16 -6.15 -5.55
N PRO A 280 21.21 -5.50 -6.13
CA PRO A 280 22.28 -6.20 -6.81
C PRO A 280 22.85 -7.36 -5.97
N GLY A 281 23.20 -8.48 -6.60
CA GLY A 281 24.02 -9.51 -5.99
C GLY A 281 25.47 -9.02 -5.79
N GLU A 282 26.23 -9.73 -5.00
CA GLU A 282 27.68 -9.49 -4.86
C GLU A 282 28.39 -9.81 -6.18
#